data_a28b0a9135e68b4039c84afb691efd8d
#
_entry.id   a28b0a9135e68b4039c84afb691efd8d
#
_cell.length_a   1.000
_cell.length_b   1.000
_cell.length_c   1.000
_cell.angle_alpha   90.00
_cell.angle_beta   90.00
_cell.angle_gamma   90.00
#
_symmetry.space_group_name_H-M   'P 1'
#
loop_
_entity.id
_entity.type
_entity.pdbx_description
1 polymer ?
#
loop_
_entity_poly.entity_id
_entity_poly.type
_entity_poly.pdbx_seq_one_letter_code
_entity_poly.pdbx_strand_id
1 'polypeptide(L)'
;MAGRGPRAEGAGDAAGAEERSGHAALDRALVRVCDLAGRPRGTGFAADEHGTVITSHEAVDGLARVVLHAPGERTCVVPADAVVALPDADLALVRTEGLGLRPLPLTVRDSVATGAYVRIAALGWREARVLGTSAVTYTATDRFHLVGTALELAIGTDGADALRLGGGAAGGPVVDVSSGAVLAVLGTALLPQDP
;
A
#
# COMPACT_ATOMS: atom_id res chain seq x y z
N MET A 1 2.99 54.96 21.62
CA MET A 1 3.06 54.37 20.28
C MET A 1 3.57 52.96 20.41
N ALA A 2 2.70 51.97 20.33
CA ALA A 2 3.04 50.55 20.46
C ALA A 2 3.15 49.94 19.06
N GLY A 3 4.37 49.54 18.69
CA GLY A 3 4.65 48.84 17.44
C GLY A 3 4.17 47.41 17.49
N ARG A 4 3.22 47.05 16.63
CA ARG A 4 2.84 45.66 16.34
C ARG A 4 3.94 45.05 15.46
N GLY A 5 4.62 44.00 15.99
CA GLY A 5 5.50 43.16 15.19
C GLY A 5 4.70 42.28 14.21
N PRO A 6 5.31 41.87 13.08
CA PRO A 6 4.61 41.04 12.10
C PRO A 6 4.37 39.64 12.64
N ARG A 7 3.14 39.16 12.47
CA ARG A 7 2.73 37.77 12.76
C ARG A 7 3.43 36.83 11.78
N ALA A 8 3.99 35.76 12.33
CA ALA A 8 4.52 34.63 11.57
C ALA A 8 3.35 33.75 11.03
N GLU A 9 2.81 34.10 9.87
CA GLU A 9 1.72 33.37 9.19
C GLU A 9 2.20 32.50 8.01
N GLY A 10 3.51 32.32 7.79
CA GLY A 10 4.02 31.65 6.60
C GLY A 10 4.46 30.18 6.74
N ALA A 11 4.63 29.66 7.96
CA ALA A 11 5.24 28.33 8.13
C ALA A 11 4.24 27.15 8.02
N GLY A 12 2.97 27.37 8.32
CA GLY A 12 1.94 26.31 8.26
C GLY A 12 1.48 25.95 6.84
N ASP A 13 1.54 26.93 5.93
CA ASP A 13 1.04 26.75 4.55
C ASP A 13 2.06 26.00 3.65
N ALA A 14 3.34 26.19 3.90
CA ALA A 14 4.41 25.50 3.17
C ALA A 14 4.46 24.00 3.52
N ALA A 15 4.37 23.64 4.80
CA ALA A 15 4.35 22.24 5.24
C ALA A 15 3.14 21.49 4.68
N GLY A 16 1.96 22.09 4.68
CA GLY A 16 0.76 21.49 4.08
C GLY A 16 0.83 21.37 2.55
N ALA A 17 1.59 22.23 1.87
CA ALA A 17 1.80 22.13 0.42
C ALA A 17 2.78 21.00 0.06
N GLU A 18 3.84 20.83 0.83
CA GLU A 18 4.81 19.75 0.65
C GLU A 18 4.18 18.38 0.92
N GLU A 19 3.35 18.29 1.95
CA GLU A 19 2.64 17.06 2.28
C GLU A 19 1.63 16.65 1.19
N ARG A 20 0.84 17.58 0.67
CA ARG A 20 -0.06 17.36 -0.46
C ARG A 20 0.70 16.97 -1.74
N SER A 21 1.85 17.56 -1.99
CA SER A 21 2.71 17.22 -3.12
C SER A 21 3.29 15.80 -2.99
N GLY A 22 3.70 15.43 -1.77
CA GLY A 22 4.17 14.08 -1.46
C GLY A 22 3.09 13.02 -1.68
N HIS A 23 1.86 13.25 -1.20
CA HIS A 23 0.73 12.33 -1.41
C HIS A 23 0.38 12.20 -2.90
N ALA A 24 0.35 13.29 -3.65
CA ALA A 24 0.07 13.26 -5.08
C ALA A 24 1.15 12.50 -5.88
N ALA A 25 2.40 12.49 -5.43
CA ALA A 25 3.46 11.69 -6.03
C ALA A 25 3.27 10.20 -5.76
N LEU A 26 2.90 9.84 -4.52
CA LEU A 26 2.60 8.47 -4.12
C LEU A 26 1.37 7.92 -4.88
N ASP A 27 0.29 8.70 -4.99
CA ASP A 27 -0.93 8.30 -5.71
C ASP A 27 -0.66 7.94 -7.18
N ARG A 28 0.31 8.58 -7.81
CA ARG A 28 0.67 8.31 -9.21
C ARG A 28 1.37 6.99 -9.42
N ALA A 29 1.89 6.37 -8.38
CA ALA A 29 2.53 5.06 -8.42
C ALA A 29 1.57 3.91 -8.13
N LEU A 30 0.35 4.23 -7.62
CA LEU A 30 -0.64 3.22 -7.26
C LEU A 30 -1.40 2.71 -8.47
N VAL A 31 -1.72 1.41 -8.42
CA VAL A 31 -2.63 0.75 -9.38
C VAL A 31 -3.74 0.05 -8.61
N ARG A 32 -4.94 0.08 -9.16
CA ARG A 32 -6.05 -0.73 -8.67
C ARG A 32 -6.01 -2.09 -9.34
N VAL A 33 -6.05 -3.15 -8.55
CA VAL A 33 -6.11 -4.54 -9.01
C VAL A 33 -7.56 -4.98 -9.07
N CYS A 34 -8.00 -5.48 -10.22
CA CYS A 34 -9.37 -5.95 -10.45
C CYS A 34 -9.37 -7.32 -11.12
N ASP A 35 -10.50 -8.02 -11.04
CA ASP A 35 -10.79 -9.17 -11.89
C ASP A 35 -11.31 -8.73 -13.27
N LEU A 36 -11.55 -9.68 -14.18
CA LEU A 36 -12.10 -9.40 -15.52
C LEU A 36 -13.50 -8.81 -15.52
N ALA A 37 -14.27 -8.98 -14.44
CA ALA A 37 -15.58 -8.38 -14.27
C ALA A 37 -15.50 -6.94 -13.73
N GLY A 38 -14.27 -6.41 -13.52
CA GLY A 38 -14.05 -5.07 -12.99
C GLY A 38 -14.24 -4.96 -11.48
N ARG A 39 -14.39 -6.08 -10.77
CA ARG A 39 -14.52 -6.06 -9.30
C ARG A 39 -13.16 -5.78 -8.68
N PRO A 40 -13.07 -4.80 -7.77
CA PRO A 40 -11.85 -4.52 -7.04
C PRO A 40 -11.39 -5.73 -6.22
N ARG A 41 -10.11 -6.05 -6.31
CA ARG A 41 -9.45 -7.12 -5.56
C ARG A 41 -8.41 -6.60 -4.61
N GLY A 42 -7.77 -5.46 -4.95
CA GLY A 42 -6.73 -4.88 -4.16
C GLY A 42 -6.11 -3.65 -4.80
N THR A 43 -5.01 -3.25 -4.22
CA THR A 43 -4.13 -2.18 -4.69
C THR A 43 -2.75 -2.76 -4.96
N GLY A 44 -2.03 -2.18 -5.89
CA GLY A 44 -0.62 -2.46 -6.11
C GLY A 44 0.14 -1.16 -6.35
N PHE A 45 1.44 -1.26 -6.54
CA PHE A 45 2.28 -0.11 -6.85
C PHE A 45 3.44 -0.50 -7.75
N ALA A 46 3.93 0.46 -8.55
CA ALA A 46 5.08 0.25 -9.41
C ALA A 46 6.36 0.10 -8.57
N ALA A 47 7.10 -0.98 -8.81
CA ALA A 47 8.33 -1.32 -8.11
C ALA A 47 9.58 -0.89 -8.89
N ASP A 48 9.50 -0.86 -10.21
CA ASP A 48 10.58 -0.52 -11.11
C ASP A 48 10.08 0.20 -12.38
N GLU A 49 11.00 0.65 -13.21
CA GLU A 49 10.69 1.30 -14.50
C GLU A 49 10.38 0.28 -15.62
N HIS A 50 10.57 -1.01 -15.37
CA HIS A 50 10.36 -2.09 -16.33
C HIS A 50 8.92 -2.60 -16.35
N GLY A 51 8.08 -2.11 -15.46
CA GLY A 51 6.66 -2.46 -15.40
C GLY A 51 6.33 -3.53 -14.37
N THR A 52 7.21 -3.79 -13.40
CA THR A 52 6.88 -4.66 -12.28
C THR A 52 5.96 -3.93 -11.30
N VAL A 53 4.82 -4.55 -11.02
CA VAL A 53 3.88 -4.10 -9.98
C VAL A 53 3.95 -5.08 -8.81
N ILE A 54 4.07 -4.56 -7.59
CA ILE A 54 3.95 -5.32 -6.35
C ILE A 54 2.54 -5.16 -5.82
N THR A 55 1.96 -6.27 -5.36
CA THR A 55 0.66 -6.33 -4.69
C THR A 55 0.66 -7.49 -3.68
N SER A 56 -0.45 -7.72 -2.95
CA SER A 56 -0.60 -8.92 -2.13
C SER A 56 -0.95 -10.15 -2.98
N HIS A 57 -0.55 -11.33 -2.52
CA HIS A 57 -0.96 -12.58 -3.14
C HIS A 57 -2.48 -12.74 -3.09
N GLU A 58 -3.11 -12.39 -1.96
CA GLU A 58 -4.56 -12.41 -1.79
C GLU A 58 -5.31 -11.67 -2.91
N ALA A 59 -4.78 -10.54 -3.39
CA ALA A 59 -5.42 -9.72 -4.40
C ALA A 59 -5.45 -10.37 -5.80
N VAL A 60 -4.51 -11.28 -6.09
CA VAL A 60 -4.36 -11.88 -7.43
C VAL A 60 -4.65 -13.37 -7.47
N ASP A 61 -4.70 -14.04 -6.31
CA ASP A 61 -4.89 -15.48 -6.25
C ASP A 61 -6.22 -15.91 -6.87
N GLY A 62 -6.19 -17.03 -7.59
CA GLY A 62 -7.34 -17.59 -8.31
C GLY A 62 -7.76 -16.80 -9.56
N LEU A 63 -7.08 -15.72 -9.93
CA LEU A 63 -7.39 -14.96 -11.13
C LEU A 63 -6.69 -15.55 -12.36
N ALA A 64 -7.44 -15.94 -13.39
CA ALA A 64 -6.86 -16.32 -14.68
C ALA A 64 -6.23 -15.12 -15.40
N ARG A 65 -6.73 -13.92 -15.13
CA ARG A 65 -6.19 -12.65 -15.61
C ARG A 65 -6.38 -11.56 -14.57
N VAL A 66 -5.37 -10.72 -14.44
CA VAL A 66 -5.37 -9.55 -13.55
C VAL A 66 -5.58 -8.30 -14.39
N VAL A 67 -6.52 -7.47 -14.00
CA VAL A 67 -6.75 -6.16 -14.63
C VAL A 67 -6.16 -5.09 -13.73
N LEU A 68 -5.22 -4.33 -14.25
CA LEU A 68 -4.56 -3.23 -13.55
C LEU A 68 -5.06 -1.90 -14.10
N HIS A 69 -5.61 -1.07 -13.24
CA HIS A 69 -5.98 0.30 -13.58
C HIS A 69 -5.00 1.28 -12.94
N ALA A 70 -4.27 1.99 -13.76
CA ALA A 70 -3.32 3.01 -13.37
C ALA A 70 -3.92 4.42 -13.54
N PRO A 71 -3.36 5.44 -12.87
CA PRO A 71 -3.74 6.83 -13.06
C PRO A 71 -3.68 7.26 -14.53
N GLY A 72 -4.58 8.17 -14.94
CA GLY A 72 -4.68 8.62 -16.33
C GLY A 72 -5.36 7.61 -17.25
N GLU A 73 -6.32 6.84 -16.72
CA GLU A 73 -7.18 5.90 -17.46
C GLU A 73 -6.41 4.78 -18.18
N ARG A 74 -5.18 4.52 -17.78
CA ARG A 74 -4.38 3.43 -18.32
C ARG A 74 -4.80 2.11 -17.71
N THR A 75 -5.08 1.14 -18.57
CA THR A 75 -5.47 -0.21 -18.15
C THR A 75 -4.59 -1.24 -18.84
N CYS A 76 -4.17 -2.25 -18.07
CA CYS A 76 -3.42 -3.39 -18.57
C CYS A 76 -4.11 -4.67 -18.09
N VAL A 77 -4.21 -5.65 -19.00
CA VAL A 77 -4.71 -7.00 -18.66
C VAL A 77 -3.54 -7.96 -18.73
N VAL A 78 -3.24 -8.57 -17.59
CA VAL A 78 -2.08 -9.43 -17.40
C VAL A 78 -2.54 -10.87 -17.22
N PRO A 79 -2.00 -11.85 -17.97
CA PRO A 79 -2.30 -13.27 -17.77
C PRO A 79 -1.64 -13.81 -16.50
N ALA A 80 -2.16 -14.93 -15.99
CA ALA A 80 -1.68 -15.51 -14.73
C ALA A 80 -0.20 -15.95 -14.76
N ASP A 81 0.34 -16.30 -15.92
CA ASP A 81 1.75 -16.69 -16.11
C ASP A 81 2.74 -15.51 -16.00
N ALA A 82 2.24 -14.29 -16.06
CA ALA A 82 3.03 -13.09 -15.77
C ALA A 82 2.98 -12.67 -14.28
N VAL A 83 2.31 -13.46 -13.44
CA VAL A 83 2.22 -13.25 -11.99
C VAL A 83 3.14 -14.24 -11.27
N VAL A 84 4.09 -13.73 -10.50
CA VAL A 84 4.92 -14.52 -9.59
C VAL A 84 4.34 -14.39 -8.20
N ALA A 85 3.70 -15.46 -7.72
CA ALA A 85 3.12 -15.51 -6.38
C ALA A 85 4.15 -15.91 -5.33
N LEU A 86 4.14 -15.26 -4.18
CA LEU A 86 4.95 -15.50 -3.01
C LEU A 86 4.04 -15.64 -1.78
N PRO A 87 3.28 -16.74 -1.67
CA PRO A 87 2.22 -16.88 -0.67
C PRO A 87 2.72 -16.86 0.78
N ASP A 88 3.94 -17.32 1.05
CA ASP A 88 4.52 -17.32 2.40
C ASP A 88 4.84 -15.89 2.92
N ALA A 89 4.79 -14.91 2.04
CA ALA A 89 4.97 -13.49 2.36
C ALA A 89 3.73 -12.64 2.05
N ASP A 90 2.63 -13.24 1.62
CA ASP A 90 1.46 -12.56 1.04
C ASP A 90 1.85 -11.51 -0.01
N LEU A 91 2.75 -11.86 -0.91
CA LEU A 91 3.21 -10.98 -1.99
C LEU A 91 2.96 -11.58 -3.36
N ALA A 92 2.78 -10.72 -4.34
CA ALA A 92 2.78 -11.07 -5.75
C ALA A 92 3.50 -9.99 -6.57
N LEU A 93 4.29 -10.44 -7.54
CA LEU A 93 4.94 -9.60 -8.54
C LEU A 93 4.21 -9.79 -9.87
N VAL A 94 3.62 -8.73 -10.37
CA VAL A 94 2.88 -8.74 -11.64
C VAL A 94 3.72 -8.05 -12.69
N ARG A 95 4.15 -8.77 -13.71
CA ARG A 95 4.90 -8.22 -14.84
C ARG A 95 3.95 -7.64 -15.88
N THR A 96 4.18 -6.38 -16.23
CA THR A 96 3.46 -5.69 -17.30
C THR A 96 4.43 -5.28 -18.39
N GLU A 97 3.91 -4.89 -19.56
CA GLU A 97 4.72 -4.30 -20.64
C GLU A 97 5.08 -2.83 -20.38
N GLY A 98 4.82 -2.37 -19.14
CA GLY A 98 5.05 -1.01 -18.69
C GLY A 98 3.77 -0.18 -18.64
N LEU A 99 3.39 0.25 -17.43
CA LEU A 99 2.28 1.17 -17.22
C LEU A 99 2.71 2.63 -17.26
N GLY A 100 4.01 2.90 -17.52
CA GLY A 100 4.58 4.25 -17.52
C GLY A 100 4.42 4.95 -16.17
N LEU A 101 4.42 4.18 -15.09
CA LEU A 101 4.33 4.69 -13.73
C LEU A 101 5.73 4.97 -13.18
N ARG A 102 5.82 5.99 -12.34
CA ARG A 102 7.04 6.22 -11.57
C ARG A 102 7.09 5.24 -10.41
N PRO A 103 8.16 4.43 -10.25
CA PRO A 103 8.26 3.48 -9.17
C PRO A 103 8.38 4.19 -7.81
N LEU A 104 7.89 3.53 -6.77
CA LEU A 104 8.15 3.93 -5.39
C LEU A 104 9.53 3.43 -4.96
N PRO A 105 10.27 4.20 -4.16
CA PRO A 105 11.51 3.73 -3.58
C PRO A 105 11.24 2.54 -2.65
N LEU A 106 11.93 1.44 -2.90
CA LEU A 106 11.88 0.24 -2.06
C LEU A 106 13.08 0.24 -1.12
N THR A 107 12.89 -0.24 0.09
CA THR A 107 13.99 -0.48 1.01
C THR A 107 13.87 -1.88 1.61
N VAL A 108 15.03 -2.53 1.76
CA VAL A 108 15.12 -3.79 2.49
C VAL A 108 15.71 -3.48 3.86
N ARG A 109 15.02 -3.91 4.90
CA ARG A 109 15.45 -3.76 6.29
C ARG A 109 15.24 -5.07 7.04
N ASP A 110 16.18 -5.45 7.86
CA ASP A 110 16.08 -6.63 8.72
C ASP A 110 15.02 -6.46 9.81
N SER A 111 14.74 -5.21 10.20
CA SER A 111 13.72 -4.88 11.19
C SER A 111 13.20 -3.46 11.00
N VAL A 112 11.96 -3.25 11.43
CA VAL A 112 11.35 -1.92 11.54
C VAL A 112 11.14 -1.62 13.03
N ALA A 113 11.56 -0.44 13.45
CA ALA A 113 11.47 -0.06 14.87
C ALA A 113 10.01 0.06 15.33
N THR A 114 9.69 -0.54 16.47
CA THR A 114 8.42 -0.31 17.16
C THR A 114 8.23 1.19 17.43
N GLY A 115 7.05 1.69 17.14
CA GLY A 115 6.73 3.10 17.26
C GLY A 115 7.03 3.93 16.02
N ALA A 116 7.66 3.37 14.98
CA ALA A 116 7.85 4.05 13.70
C ALA A 116 6.50 4.43 13.07
N TYR A 117 6.47 5.61 12.47
CA TYR A 117 5.28 6.07 11.74
C TYR A 117 5.38 5.66 10.27
N VAL A 118 4.28 5.13 9.76
CA VAL A 118 4.13 4.72 8.37
C VAL A 118 2.85 5.31 7.78
N ARG A 119 2.76 5.35 6.47
CA ARG A 119 1.54 5.69 5.73
C ARG A 119 1.06 4.49 4.95
N ILE A 120 -0.24 4.28 4.94
CA ILE A 120 -0.92 3.22 4.19
C ILE A 120 -1.94 3.82 3.23
N ALA A 121 -2.14 3.18 2.08
CA ALA A 121 -3.16 3.57 1.10
C ALA A 121 -4.48 2.85 1.42
N ALA A 122 -5.41 3.53 2.10
CA ALA A 122 -6.71 3.01 2.52
C ALA A 122 -7.78 4.08 2.37
N LEU A 123 -8.46 4.16 1.22
CA LEU A 123 -9.34 5.27 0.84
C LEU A 123 -8.66 6.63 1.05
N GLY A 124 -7.52 6.81 0.39
CA GLY A 124 -6.56 7.88 0.64
C GLY A 124 -5.46 7.45 1.61
N TRP A 125 -4.51 8.33 1.85
CA TRP A 125 -3.39 8.05 2.73
C TRP A 125 -3.78 8.22 4.20
N ARG A 126 -3.42 7.23 5.02
CA ARG A 126 -3.65 7.23 6.47
C ARG A 126 -2.34 6.96 7.18
N GLU A 127 -2.14 7.64 8.29
CA GLU A 127 -1.03 7.35 9.17
C GLU A 127 -1.33 6.13 10.04
N ALA A 128 -0.30 5.32 10.24
CA ALA A 128 -0.31 4.18 11.13
C ALA A 128 1.01 4.13 11.91
N ARG A 129 1.01 3.36 12.99
CA ARG A 129 2.19 3.19 13.83
C ARG A 129 2.55 1.73 13.93
N VAL A 130 3.83 1.40 13.75
CA VAL A 130 4.33 0.05 13.92
C VAL A 130 4.28 -0.34 15.40
N LEU A 131 3.60 -1.44 15.72
CA LEU A 131 3.53 -2.01 17.07
C LEU A 131 4.60 -3.08 17.30
N GLY A 132 4.90 -3.86 16.28
CA GLY A 132 5.83 -4.98 16.36
C GLY A 132 5.72 -5.87 15.14
N THR A 133 6.09 -7.13 15.33
CA THR A 133 5.96 -8.19 14.31
C THR A 133 5.27 -9.40 14.92
N SER A 134 4.43 -10.07 14.13
CA SER A 134 3.77 -11.33 14.50
C SER A 134 3.61 -12.25 13.30
N ALA A 135 3.31 -13.51 13.58
CA ALA A 135 2.83 -14.41 12.56
C ALA A 135 1.33 -14.19 12.34
N VAL A 136 0.92 -14.11 11.09
CA VAL A 136 -0.49 -13.91 10.70
C VAL A 136 -0.92 -14.97 9.69
N THR A 137 -2.21 -15.26 9.65
CA THR A 137 -2.80 -16.15 8.65
C THR A 137 -3.77 -15.34 7.80
N TYR A 138 -3.69 -15.51 6.50
CA TYR A 138 -4.68 -14.99 5.55
C TYR A 138 -5.29 -16.12 4.72
N THR A 139 -6.41 -15.85 4.08
CA THR A 139 -7.09 -16.82 3.22
C THR A 139 -7.03 -16.35 1.78
N ALA A 140 -6.55 -17.21 0.89
CA ALA A 140 -6.59 -17.00 -0.55
C ALA A 140 -7.07 -18.31 -1.21
N THR A 141 -7.98 -18.21 -2.16
CA THR A 141 -8.61 -19.33 -2.89
C THR A 141 -8.89 -20.55 -2.00
N ASP A 142 -9.65 -20.37 -0.91
CA ASP A 142 -10.05 -21.40 0.06
C ASP A 142 -8.90 -22.09 0.80
N ARG A 143 -7.70 -21.51 0.78
CA ARG A 143 -6.54 -21.98 1.53
C ARG A 143 -6.09 -20.97 2.56
N PHE A 144 -5.64 -21.51 3.69
CA PHE A 144 -4.95 -20.71 4.70
C PHE A 144 -3.45 -20.67 4.40
N HIS A 145 -2.89 -19.47 4.42
CA HIS A 145 -1.47 -19.24 4.26
C HIS A 145 -0.93 -18.57 5.52
N LEU A 146 0.22 -19.04 5.99
CA LEU A 146 0.89 -18.49 7.16
C LEU A 146 2.03 -17.56 6.71
N VAL A 147 1.99 -16.33 7.12
CA VAL A 147 3.10 -15.38 7.01
C VAL A 147 3.82 -15.35 8.35
N GLY A 148 5.06 -15.85 8.38
CA GLY A 148 5.81 -16.03 9.63
C GLY A 148 6.20 -14.72 10.31
N THR A 149 6.35 -13.63 9.54
CA THR A 149 6.73 -12.30 10.07
C THR A 149 5.98 -11.21 9.31
N ALA A 150 4.97 -10.66 9.94
CA ALA A 150 4.21 -9.51 9.44
C ALA A 150 4.39 -8.32 10.40
N LEU A 151 4.38 -7.10 9.87
CA LEU A 151 4.34 -5.89 10.68
C LEU A 151 2.93 -5.68 11.22
N GLU A 152 2.83 -5.52 12.53
CA GLU A 152 1.59 -5.10 13.18
C GLU A 152 1.47 -3.58 13.15
N LEU A 153 0.33 -3.09 12.69
CA LEU A 153 0.08 -1.66 12.56
C LEU A 153 -1.10 -1.23 13.43
N ALA A 154 -0.89 -0.25 14.30
CA ALA A 154 -1.97 0.50 14.91
C ALA A 154 -2.47 1.56 13.93
N ILE A 155 -3.75 1.49 13.61
CA ILE A 155 -4.42 2.41 12.69
C ILE A 155 -5.54 3.10 13.48
N GLY A 156 -5.66 4.42 13.37
CA GLY A 156 -6.76 5.17 13.99
C GLY A 156 -8.13 4.70 13.47
N THR A 157 -9.19 5.03 14.21
CA THR A 157 -10.57 4.61 13.90
C THR A 157 -10.97 4.89 12.46
N ASP A 158 -10.67 6.08 11.94
CA ASP A 158 -10.98 6.47 10.55
C ASP A 158 -10.23 5.59 9.53
N GLY A 159 -9.01 5.17 9.86
CA GLY A 159 -8.21 4.27 9.03
C GLY A 159 -8.78 2.84 9.04
N ALA A 160 -9.20 2.36 10.21
CA ALA A 160 -9.83 1.05 10.36
C ALA A 160 -11.16 0.96 9.59
N ASP A 161 -11.98 2.00 9.64
CA ASP A 161 -13.24 2.09 8.88
C ASP A 161 -12.95 2.17 7.37
N ALA A 162 -11.94 2.92 6.95
CA ALA A 162 -11.52 2.98 5.56
C ALA A 162 -11.07 1.62 5.02
N LEU A 163 -10.37 0.81 5.82
CA LEU A 163 -9.98 -0.56 5.45
C LEU A 163 -11.20 -1.50 5.33
N ARG A 164 -12.16 -1.39 6.25
CA ARG A 164 -13.38 -2.21 6.21
C ARG A 164 -14.28 -1.88 5.02
N LEU A 165 -14.40 -0.61 4.69
CA LEU A 165 -15.25 -0.13 3.58
C LEU A 165 -14.53 -0.24 2.23
N GLY A 166 -13.22 -0.20 2.25
CA GLY A 166 -12.41 0.01 1.05
C GLY A 166 -12.15 -1.21 0.19
N GLY A 167 -12.52 -2.44 0.59
CA GLY A 167 -12.44 -3.71 -0.18
C GLY A 167 -11.26 -3.91 -1.15
N GLY A 168 -10.34 -2.97 -1.25
CA GLY A 168 -9.27 -2.91 -2.22
C GLY A 168 -7.96 -2.35 -1.65
N ALA A 169 -7.81 -2.31 -0.32
CA ALA A 169 -6.58 -1.80 0.31
C ALA A 169 -5.46 -2.85 0.36
N ALA A 170 -5.80 -4.15 0.31
CA ALA A 170 -4.81 -5.22 0.25
C ALA A 170 -3.84 -5.02 -0.93
N GLY A 171 -2.56 -5.22 -0.69
CA GLY A 171 -1.52 -5.04 -1.71
C GLY A 171 -0.97 -3.60 -1.82
N GLY A 172 -1.58 -2.64 -1.12
CA GLY A 172 -1.08 -1.27 -1.10
C GLY A 172 0.26 -1.14 -0.37
N PRO A 173 1.07 -0.12 -0.69
CA PRO A 173 2.35 0.09 -0.04
C PRO A 173 2.19 0.60 1.38
N VAL A 174 3.04 0.10 2.27
CA VAL A 174 3.29 0.64 3.60
C VAL A 174 4.58 1.47 3.52
N VAL A 175 4.45 2.79 3.61
CA VAL A 175 5.53 3.74 3.36
C VAL A 175 6.04 4.34 4.65
N ASP A 176 7.33 4.30 4.87
CA ASP A 176 8.01 4.97 6.00
C ASP A 176 7.87 6.49 5.85
N VAL A 177 7.32 7.15 6.85
CA VAL A 177 7.14 8.60 6.84
C VAL A 177 8.47 9.35 6.77
N SER A 178 9.54 8.80 7.36
CA SER A 178 10.83 9.48 7.43
C SER A 178 11.63 9.44 6.14
N SER A 179 11.56 8.31 5.40
CA SER A 179 12.36 8.09 4.18
C SER A 179 11.54 8.14 2.90
N GLY A 180 10.22 8.02 2.99
CA GLY A 180 9.34 7.89 1.83
C GLY A 180 9.47 6.54 1.11
N ALA A 181 10.22 5.59 1.66
CA ALA A 181 10.43 4.28 1.05
C ALA A 181 9.38 3.26 1.50
N VAL A 182 9.02 2.34 0.62
CA VAL A 182 8.13 1.22 0.94
C VAL A 182 8.87 0.21 1.80
N LEU A 183 8.28 -0.14 2.94
CA LEU A 183 8.77 -1.12 3.91
C LEU A 183 8.07 -2.47 3.79
N ALA A 184 6.79 -2.45 3.46
CA ALA A 184 5.93 -3.63 3.44
C ALA A 184 4.74 -3.43 2.48
N VAL A 185 3.99 -4.50 2.29
CA VAL A 185 2.72 -4.52 1.57
C VAL A 185 1.59 -4.72 2.58
N LEU A 186 0.52 -3.98 2.43
CA LEU A 186 -0.63 -4.06 3.32
C LEU A 186 -1.42 -5.35 3.04
N GLY A 187 -1.55 -6.20 4.06
CA GLY A 187 -2.45 -7.36 4.05
C GLY A 187 -3.78 -7.04 4.71
N THR A 188 -4.76 -7.93 4.53
CA THR A 188 -6.07 -7.83 5.21
C THR A 188 -6.14 -8.71 6.47
N ALA A 189 -5.10 -9.46 6.78
CA ALA A 189 -5.06 -10.26 7.99
C ALA A 189 -5.26 -9.36 9.22
N LEU A 190 -6.39 -9.55 9.89
CA LEU A 190 -6.64 -8.95 11.18
C LEU A 190 -6.09 -9.91 12.25
N LEU A 191 -5.36 -9.38 13.21
CA LEU A 191 -5.06 -10.18 14.39
C LEU A 191 -6.37 -10.63 15.02
N PRO A 192 -6.50 -11.91 15.43
CA PRO A 192 -7.62 -12.31 16.24
C PRO A 192 -7.63 -11.39 17.46
N GLN A 193 -8.75 -10.70 17.70
CA GLN A 193 -8.95 -10.05 18.98
C GLN A 193 -8.97 -11.20 20.00
N ASP A 194 -8.01 -11.19 20.91
CA ASP A 194 -8.04 -12.11 22.04
C ASP A 194 -9.42 -12.03 22.71
N PRO A 195 -10.04 -13.17 23.01
CA PRO A 195 -11.39 -13.24 23.58
C PRO A 195 -11.48 -12.60 24.96
#